data_75b5dc3b54201937ef71f44f75c33cf8
#
_entry.id   75b5dc3b54201937ef71f44f75c33cf8
#
_cell.length_a   1.000
_cell.length_b   1.000
_cell.length_c   1.000
_cell.angle_alpha   90.00
_cell.angle_beta   90.00
_cell.angle_gamma   90.00
#
_symmetry.space_group_name_H-M   'P 1'
#
loop_
_entity.id
_entity.type
_entity.pdbx_description
1 polymer ?
#
loop_
_entity_poly.entity_id
_entity_poly.type
_entity_poly.pdbx_seq_one_letter_code
_entity_poly.pdbx_strand_id
1 'polypeptide(L)'
;MGRRRATGIGGRVIGNADAAGNGGNRDMGHSAPAERIQYVIEGGARLSGIIEPSGNKNAALPIIAAALLTAQRVDLSNVPRIRDVEALVELIRTVGAEAVWTGRNTLSIEARDLRPADLDPALCARIRASILLAGPMLARCGELVLPPPGGDVIGRRRVDTHFLVLKQLGAEIDASEVYRFRTAGLSGADVFFDEPSVTATENALCAAVAATGTTVLRNCASEPHVQDLARFLIAMGADIDGIGTNTMTIRGGRPLSGAHHRIGPDHIEVGSLIGLAAVTNSEITIRNAGVEHLRSTLMNFERLGIRCRIEGDDLVVPAGQAMKVEPDFGGHVPKIEDQPWPAFPADTMSIAIVTATQCDGMVLLFEKMFESRMFFVDKLIGMGARIVLCDPHRVVVAGPAKLRGSRLESPDIRAGMAMLIAAMCAEGTSVIENAQQIERGYERIDERLNALGARITRNPPRPV
;
A
#
# COMPACT_ATOMS: atom_id res chain seq x y z
N MET A 1 69.60 -6.74 3.06
CA MET A 1 69.76 -7.31 4.42
C MET A 1 68.39 -7.15 5.11
N GLY A 2 67.61 -8.09 5.52
CA GLY A 2 67.79 -9.48 5.82
C GLY A 2 66.46 -10.23 5.62
N ARG A 3 66.57 -11.44 5.15
CA ARG A 3 65.50 -12.46 5.01
C ARG A 3 65.12 -13.05 6.37
N ARG A 4 63.80 -13.38 6.61
CA ARG A 4 63.35 -14.53 7.41
C ARG A 4 61.94 -14.88 6.92
N ARG A 5 61.76 -15.96 6.26
CA ARG A 5 61.49 -17.40 6.54
C ARG A 5 60.04 -17.65 6.90
N ALA A 6 59.41 -18.40 6.01
CA ALA A 6 58.12 -19.05 6.14
C ALA A 6 58.18 -20.24 7.16
N THR A 7 57.13 -20.49 7.87
CA THR A 7 56.83 -21.80 8.47
C THR A 7 55.36 -22.16 8.22
N GLY A 8 55.17 -23.24 7.47
CA GLY A 8 53.87 -23.90 7.31
C GLY A 8 53.65 -24.94 8.42
N ILE A 9 52.38 -25.14 8.75
CA ILE A 9 51.85 -26.33 9.47
C ILE A 9 50.45 -26.51 8.84
N GLY A 10 50.13 -27.53 8.06
CA GLY A 10 50.08 -28.93 8.45
C GLY A 10 48.61 -29.31 8.52
N GLY A 11 48.04 -29.91 7.45
CA GLY A 11 46.64 -30.32 7.34
C GLY A 11 46.31 -31.47 8.31
N ARG A 12 45.02 -31.56 8.71
CA ARG A 12 44.38 -32.78 9.17
C ARG A 12 43.03 -32.94 8.48
N VAL A 13 42.96 -33.90 7.61
CA VAL A 13 41.73 -34.57 7.13
C VAL A 13 41.22 -35.46 8.26
N ILE A 14 39.98 -35.34 8.62
CA ILE A 14 39.26 -36.35 9.46
C ILE A 14 37.99 -36.74 8.70
N GLY A 15 37.86 -38.02 8.58
CA GLY A 15 36.94 -38.72 7.71
C GLY A 15 35.51 -38.79 8.18
N ASN A 16 34.69 -39.25 7.26
CA ASN A 16 33.29 -39.63 7.38
C ASN A 16 33.03 -40.62 8.51
N ALA A 17 31.92 -40.41 9.24
CA ALA A 17 31.21 -41.47 9.93
C ALA A 17 29.71 -41.27 9.66
N ASP A 18 29.13 -42.30 8.99
CA ASP A 18 27.71 -42.48 8.81
C ASP A 18 26.99 -42.64 10.16
N ALA A 19 25.89 -41.94 10.33
CA ALA A 19 24.87 -42.33 11.30
C ALA A 19 23.49 -42.09 10.69
N ALA A 20 22.87 -43.20 10.28
CA ALA A 20 21.47 -43.30 9.97
C ALA A 20 20.64 -43.07 11.26
N GLY A 21 19.68 -42.15 11.20
CA GLY A 21 18.77 -41.81 12.30
C GLY A 21 17.46 -41.26 11.76
N ASN A 22 16.53 -42.16 11.57
CA ASN A 22 15.07 -42.12 11.61
C ASN A 22 14.42 -40.71 11.53
N GLY A 23 14.05 -40.29 10.31
CA GLY A 23 13.29 -39.06 10.05
C GLY A 23 11.80 -39.30 10.28
N GLY A 24 11.29 -38.75 11.37
CA GLY A 24 9.85 -38.56 11.52
C GLY A 24 9.37 -37.52 10.50
N ASN A 25 8.61 -37.98 9.52
CA ASN A 25 7.89 -37.18 8.55
C ASN A 25 6.83 -36.32 9.30
N ARG A 26 7.17 -35.07 9.65
CA ARG A 26 6.15 -34.11 10.08
C ARG A 26 5.41 -33.71 8.84
N ASP A 27 4.19 -34.18 8.73
CA ASP A 27 3.19 -33.72 7.78
C ASP A 27 3.08 -32.19 7.88
N MET A 28 3.78 -31.49 6.98
CA MET A 28 3.57 -30.07 6.76
C MET A 28 2.24 -29.97 6.03
N GLY A 29 1.21 -29.63 6.79
CA GLY A 29 -0.13 -29.41 6.28
C GLY A 29 -0.06 -28.60 4.99
N HIS A 30 -0.42 -29.23 3.88
CA HIS A 30 -0.59 -28.60 2.59
C HIS A 30 -1.75 -27.60 2.74
N SER A 31 -1.43 -26.33 2.97
CA SER A 31 -2.37 -25.27 2.67
C SER A 31 -2.75 -25.41 1.20
N ALA A 32 -4.05 -25.48 0.92
CA ALA A 32 -4.56 -25.55 -0.46
C ALA A 32 -3.82 -24.50 -1.31
N PRO A 33 -3.36 -24.83 -2.53
CA PRO A 33 -2.63 -23.92 -3.37
C PRO A 33 -3.50 -22.67 -3.58
N ALA A 34 -2.97 -21.50 -3.23
CA ALA A 34 -3.67 -20.24 -3.42
C ALA A 34 -4.14 -20.17 -4.88
N GLU A 35 -5.43 -19.96 -5.08
CA GLU A 35 -6.07 -19.93 -6.39
C GLU A 35 -5.33 -18.94 -7.29
N ARG A 36 -4.68 -19.46 -8.36
CA ARG A 36 -3.94 -18.63 -9.31
C ARG A 36 -4.93 -17.95 -10.22
N ILE A 37 -5.10 -16.65 -10.03
CA ILE A 37 -5.99 -15.83 -10.84
C ILE A 37 -5.20 -15.27 -12.02
N GLN A 38 -5.81 -15.32 -13.21
CA GLN A 38 -5.32 -14.71 -14.43
C GLN A 38 -6.31 -13.65 -14.93
N TYR A 39 -5.78 -12.59 -15.49
CA TYR A 39 -6.54 -11.67 -16.34
C TYR A 39 -6.11 -11.85 -17.79
N VAL A 40 -7.09 -12.12 -18.68
CA VAL A 40 -6.92 -12.10 -20.14
C VAL A 40 -7.49 -10.78 -20.62
N ILE A 41 -6.68 -9.95 -21.26
CA ILE A 41 -7.01 -8.59 -21.64
C ILE A 41 -6.85 -8.42 -23.14
N GLU A 42 -7.92 -8.02 -23.84
CA GLU A 42 -7.87 -7.57 -25.23
C GLU A 42 -7.61 -6.07 -25.23
N GLY A 43 -6.45 -5.68 -25.74
CA GLY A 43 -6.02 -4.28 -25.78
C GLY A 43 -6.77 -3.43 -26.82
N GLY A 44 -6.55 -2.11 -26.78
CA GLY A 44 -7.07 -1.15 -27.74
C GLY A 44 -8.53 -0.72 -27.54
N ALA A 45 -9.21 -1.16 -26.47
CA ALA A 45 -10.54 -0.69 -26.13
C ALA A 45 -10.50 0.75 -25.59
N ARG A 46 -11.38 1.62 -26.10
CA ARG A 46 -11.64 2.94 -25.52
C ARG A 46 -12.69 2.82 -24.44
N LEU A 47 -12.43 3.44 -23.30
CA LEU A 47 -13.35 3.49 -22.18
C LEU A 47 -14.17 4.76 -22.21
N SER A 48 -15.41 4.68 -21.71
CA SER A 48 -16.26 5.85 -21.53
C SER A 48 -17.26 5.63 -20.39
N GLY A 49 -17.64 6.70 -19.73
CA GLY A 49 -18.63 6.66 -18.67
C GLY A 49 -18.11 7.19 -17.33
N ILE A 50 -18.80 6.77 -16.26
CA ILE A 50 -18.57 7.24 -14.92
C ILE A 50 -18.06 6.09 -14.06
N ILE A 51 -17.01 6.35 -13.27
CA ILE A 51 -16.48 5.42 -12.27
C ILE A 51 -16.31 6.15 -10.94
N GLU A 52 -16.63 5.48 -9.84
CA GLU A 52 -16.35 5.97 -8.49
C GLU A 52 -15.17 5.18 -7.92
N PRO A 53 -14.13 5.82 -7.38
CA PRO A 53 -13.01 5.10 -6.77
C PRO A 53 -13.49 4.34 -5.53
N SER A 54 -12.88 3.21 -5.27
CA SER A 54 -13.11 2.46 -4.03
C SER A 54 -12.62 3.27 -2.82
N GLY A 55 -13.06 2.89 -1.63
CA GLY A 55 -12.48 3.43 -0.40
C GLY A 55 -10.99 3.14 -0.33
N ASN A 56 -10.23 4.09 0.22
CA ASN A 56 -8.78 4.01 0.30
C ASN A 56 -8.37 2.80 1.17
N LYS A 57 -7.68 1.84 0.56
CA LYS A 57 -7.14 0.67 1.25
C LYS A 57 -6.29 1.06 2.46
N ASN A 58 -5.39 2.04 2.27
CA ASN A 58 -4.42 2.43 3.27
C ASN A 58 -5.08 3.21 4.43
N ALA A 59 -6.27 3.80 4.23
CA ALA A 59 -7.10 4.37 5.29
C ALA A 59 -7.95 3.30 6.00
N ALA A 60 -8.54 2.38 5.25
CA ALA A 60 -9.40 1.35 5.81
C ALA A 60 -8.68 0.47 6.84
N LEU A 61 -7.43 0.08 6.56
CA LEU A 61 -6.65 -0.78 7.45
C LEU A 61 -6.39 -0.17 8.83
N PRO A 62 -5.81 1.04 8.97
CA PRO A 62 -5.60 1.64 10.29
C PRO A 62 -6.92 2.04 10.97
N ILE A 63 -7.96 2.43 10.24
CA ILE A 63 -9.27 2.77 10.82
C ILE A 63 -9.96 1.53 11.39
N ILE A 64 -9.89 0.37 10.71
CA ILE A 64 -10.37 -0.91 11.25
C ILE A 64 -9.61 -1.30 12.52
N ALA A 65 -8.29 -1.14 12.55
CA ALA A 65 -7.49 -1.39 13.76
C ALA A 65 -7.85 -0.40 14.88
N ALA A 66 -8.02 0.89 14.57
CA ALA A 66 -8.38 1.94 15.52
C ALA A 66 -9.79 1.77 16.11
N ALA A 67 -10.71 1.09 15.42
CA ALA A 67 -12.03 0.75 15.97
C ALA A 67 -11.94 -0.12 17.24
N LEU A 68 -10.82 -0.81 17.47
CA LEU A 68 -10.54 -1.55 18.71
C LEU A 68 -10.32 -0.64 19.92
N LEU A 69 -10.10 0.67 19.75
CA LEU A 69 -9.86 1.61 20.85
C LEU A 69 -11.10 1.87 21.74
N THR A 70 -12.29 1.48 21.29
CA THR A 70 -13.53 1.61 22.06
C THR A 70 -14.27 0.29 22.16
N ALA A 71 -15.04 0.13 23.26
CA ALA A 71 -16.00 -0.99 23.40
C ALA A 71 -17.34 -0.71 22.71
N GLN A 72 -17.57 0.53 22.28
CA GLN A 72 -18.81 0.93 21.61
C GLN A 72 -18.76 0.59 20.12
N ARG A 73 -19.92 0.47 19.52
CA ARG A 73 -20.05 0.15 18.10
C ARG A 73 -19.48 1.24 17.20
N VAL A 74 -18.70 0.82 16.22
CA VAL A 74 -18.17 1.62 15.12
C VAL A 74 -18.76 1.12 13.81
N ASP A 75 -19.36 2.01 13.03
CA ASP A 75 -19.93 1.70 11.73
C ASP A 75 -19.12 2.41 10.62
N LEU A 76 -18.51 1.62 9.75
CA LEU A 76 -17.67 2.09 8.65
C LEU A 76 -18.40 1.90 7.33
N SER A 77 -18.35 2.91 6.46
CA SER A 77 -18.88 2.84 5.09
C SER A 77 -17.77 3.08 4.07
N ASN A 78 -18.00 2.71 2.82
CA ASN A 78 -17.00 2.73 1.74
C ASN A 78 -15.72 1.93 2.07
N VAL A 79 -15.86 0.85 2.84
CA VAL A 79 -14.76 -0.07 3.16
C VAL A 79 -14.51 -0.95 1.95
N PRO A 80 -13.32 -0.94 1.32
CA PRO A 80 -13.08 -1.75 0.12
C PRO A 80 -13.03 -3.25 0.48
N ARG A 81 -13.79 -4.06 -0.25
CA ARG A 81 -13.78 -5.53 -0.09
C ARG A 81 -12.65 -6.15 -0.88
N ILE A 82 -11.45 -6.04 -0.34
CA ILE A 82 -10.20 -6.54 -0.90
C ILE A 82 -9.53 -7.49 0.10
N ARG A 83 -8.66 -8.36 -0.40
CA ARG A 83 -8.04 -9.44 0.39
C ARG A 83 -7.29 -8.95 1.64
N ASP A 84 -6.60 -7.81 1.55
CA ASP A 84 -5.84 -7.28 2.70
C ASP A 84 -6.78 -6.79 3.80
N VAL A 85 -7.92 -6.17 3.45
CA VAL A 85 -8.93 -5.73 4.41
C VAL A 85 -9.65 -6.93 5.05
N GLU A 86 -10.01 -7.93 4.25
CA GLU A 86 -10.65 -9.15 4.76
C GLU A 86 -9.72 -9.91 5.72
N ALA A 87 -8.41 -10.00 5.41
CA ALA A 87 -7.44 -10.61 6.32
C ALA A 87 -7.30 -9.85 7.64
N LEU A 88 -7.34 -8.50 7.63
CA LEU A 88 -7.32 -7.71 8.87
C LEU A 88 -8.62 -7.90 9.67
N VAL A 89 -9.77 -7.97 9.01
CA VAL A 89 -11.06 -8.28 9.67
C VAL A 89 -11.02 -9.65 10.35
N GLU A 90 -10.40 -10.65 9.71
CA GLU A 90 -10.16 -11.95 10.35
C GLU A 90 -9.26 -11.81 11.59
N LEU A 91 -8.16 -11.05 11.50
CA LEU A 91 -7.24 -10.84 12.63
C LEU A 91 -7.91 -10.15 13.81
N ILE A 92 -8.72 -9.10 13.60
CA ILE A 92 -9.40 -8.44 14.73
C ILE A 92 -10.44 -9.34 15.40
N ARG A 93 -11.05 -10.27 14.67
CA ARG A 93 -11.94 -11.29 15.24
C ARG A 93 -11.19 -12.24 16.18
N THR A 94 -9.95 -12.60 15.87
CA THR A 94 -9.15 -13.49 16.73
C THR A 94 -8.82 -12.87 18.08
N VAL A 95 -8.72 -11.54 18.17
CA VAL A 95 -8.52 -10.82 19.43
C VAL A 95 -9.83 -10.49 20.15
N GLY A 96 -10.97 -10.98 19.69
CA GLY A 96 -12.27 -10.89 20.37
C GLY A 96 -13.20 -9.77 19.89
N ALA A 97 -12.86 -9.06 18.81
CA ALA A 97 -13.78 -8.09 18.22
C ALA A 97 -14.88 -8.79 17.40
N GLU A 98 -16.10 -8.33 17.53
CA GLU A 98 -17.17 -8.66 16.60
C GLU A 98 -17.09 -7.72 15.40
N ALA A 99 -16.89 -8.27 14.20
CA ALA A 99 -16.82 -7.51 12.97
C ALA A 99 -17.75 -8.14 11.92
N VAL A 100 -18.77 -7.41 11.51
CA VAL A 100 -19.84 -7.91 10.64
C VAL A 100 -20.00 -7.00 9.43
N TRP A 101 -19.95 -7.59 8.23
CA TRP A 101 -20.32 -6.88 7.01
C TRP A 101 -21.84 -6.70 6.97
N THR A 102 -22.31 -5.47 7.11
CA THR A 102 -23.73 -5.10 7.08
C THR A 102 -24.23 -4.78 5.67
N GLY A 103 -23.33 -4.66 4.73
CA GLY A 103 -23.57 -4.46 3.30
C GLY A 103 -22.31 -4.73 2.50
N ARG A 104 -22.34 -4.43 1.21
CA ARG A 104 -21.20 -4.73 0.31
C ARG A 104 -19.89 -4.06 0.77
N ASN A 105 -19.96 -2.79 1.09
CA ASN A 105 -18.83 -1.95 1.50
C ASN A 105 -19.08 -1.26 2.85
N THR A 106 -19.88 -1.89 3.73
CA THR A 106 -20.17 -1.41 5.07
C THR A 106 -19.81 -2.46 6.10
N LEU A 107 -19.06 -2.05 7.13
CA LEU A 107 -18.54 -2.92 8.18
C LEU A 107 -18.91 -2.34 9.54
N SER A 108 -19.51 -3.14 10.41
CA SER A 108 -19.77 -2.81 11.81
C SER A 108 -18.80 -3.57 12.70
N ILE A 109 -18.17 -2.87 13.65
CA ILE A 109 -17.18 -3.42 14.57
C ILE A 109 -17.58 -3.08 16.01
N GLU A 110 -17.60 -4.11 16.88
CA GLU A 110 -17.75 -3.96 18.34
C GLU A 110 -16.61 -4.70 19.04
N ALA A 111 -15.84 -3.99 19.87
CA ALA A 111 -14.66 -4.52 20.55
C ALA A 111 -14.82 -4.48 22.08
N ARG A 112 -15.89 -5.15 22.60
CA ARG A 112 -16.24 -5.15 24.04
C ARG A 112 -15.21 -5.93 24.86
N ASP A 113 -14.95 -7.17 24.48
CA ASP A 113 -14.19 -8.15 25.26
C ASP A 113 -12.89 -8.51 24.55
N LEU A 114 -12.05 -7.48 24.28
CA LEU A 114 -10.74 -7.71 23.70
C LEU A 114 -9.83 -8.45 24.69
N ARG A 115 -9.07 -9.38 24.18
CA ARG A 115 -8.07 -10.14 24.92
C ARG A 115 -6.83 -10.36 24.07
N PRO A 116 -5.65 -10.33 24.70
CA PRO A 116 -4.45 -10.77 24.05
C PRO A 116 -4.66 -12.22 23.57
N ALA A 117 -4.33 -12.47 22.32
CA ALA A 117 -4.39 -13.82 21.74
C ALA A 117 -3.12 -14.02 20.90
N ASP A 118 -2.77 -15.29 20.73
CA ASP A 118 -1.73 -15.65 19.78
C ASP A 118 -2.30 -15.49 18.36
N LEU A 119 -1.84 -14.46 17.67
CA LEU A 119 -2.23 -14.20 16.30
C LEU A 119 -1.66 -15.28 15.37
N ASP A 120 -2.48 -15.74 14.42
CA ASP A 120 -2.06 -16.71 13.43
C ASP A 120 -0.90 -16.16 12.59
N PRO A 121 0.30 -16.79 12.64
CA PRO A 121 1.45 -16.36 11.84
C PRO A 121 1.17 -16.34 10.34
N ALA A 122 0.34 -17.26 9.82
CA ALA A 122 0.00 -17.31 8.40
C ALA A 122 -0.87 -16.12 7.99
N LEU A 123 -1.81 -15.68 8.81
CA LEU A 123 -2.59 -14.46 8.58
C LEU A 123 -1.72 -13.20 8.68
N CYS A 124 -0.85 -13.11 9.70
CA CYS A 124 0.07 -11.99 9.86
C CYS A 124 1.05 -11.86 8.69
N ALA A 125 1.55 -12.99 8.17
CA ALA A 125 2.44 -13.02 7.01
C ALA A 125 1.77 -12.60 5.69
N ARG A 126 0.42 -12.64 5.61
CA ARG A 126 -0.32 -12.24 4.40
C ARG A 126 -0.35 -10.72 4.21
N ILE A 127 -0.33 -9.94 5.31
CA ILE A 127 -0.51 -8.49 5.25
C ILE A 127 0.50 -7.75 6.14
N ARG A 128 1.00 -6.64 5.63
CA ARG A 128 1.84 -5.72 6.43
C ARG A 128 1.06 -5.07 7.56
N ALA A 129 -0.23 -4.84 7.34
CA ALA A 129 -1.12 -4.13 8.24
C ALA A 129 -1.36 -4.84 9.59
N SER A 130 -0.94 -6.10 9.76
CA SER A 130 -0.99 -6.77 11.08
C SER A 130 -0.25 -5.98 12.17
N ILE A 131 0.79 -5.21 11.82
CA ILE A 131 1.51 -4.33 12.75
C ILE A 131 0.63 -3.20 13.33
N LEU A 132 -0.44 -2.80 12.63
CA LEU A 132 -1.36 -1.74 13.08
C LEU A 132 -2.16 -2.11 14.32
N LEU A 133 -2.19 -3.39 14.68
CA LEU A 133 -2.82 -3.85 15.93
C LEU A 133 -2.00 -3.45 17.18
N ALA A 134 -0.72 -3.09 17.04
CA ALA A 134 0.14 -2.84 18.19
C ALA A 134 -0.34 -1.64 19.03
N GLY A 135 -0.65 -0.49 18.41
CA GLY A 135 -1.16 0.69 19.11
C GLY A 135 -2.47 0.43 19.84
N PRO A 136 -3.53 -0.01 19.16
CA PRO A 136 -4.83 -0.29 19.80
C PRO A 136 -4.79 -1.37 20.88
N MET A 137 -4.05 -2.46 20.68
CA MET A 137 -3.97 -3.55 21.66
C MET A 137 -3.17 -3.14 22.90
N LEU A 138 -2.08 -2.39 22.75
CA LEU A 138 -1.39 -1.80 23.90
C LEU A 138 -2.30 -0.86 24.69
N ALA A 139 -3.08 -0.02 24.01
CA ALA A 139 -4.02 0.90 24.62
C ALA A 139 -5.14 0.20 25.41
N ARG A 140 -5.66 -0.92 24.90
CA ARG A 140 -6.83 -1.61 25.46
C ARG A 140 -6.47 -2.79 26.38
N CYS A 141 -5.43 -3.55 26.04
CA CYS A 141 -5.06 -4.79 26.73
C CYS A 141 -3.74 -4.68 27.48
N GLY A 142 -2.92 -3.66 27.20
CA GLY A 142 -1.58 -3.53 27.78
C GLY A 142 -0.54 -4.48 27.18
N GLU A 143 -0.95 -5.42 26.32
CA GLU A 143 -0.02 -6.37 25.69
C GLU A 143 -0.50 -6.86 24.31
N LEU A 144 0.47 -7.30 23.51
CA LEU A 144 0.25 -8.00 22.23
C LEU A 144 1.44 -8.89 21.92
N VAL A 145 1.18 -10.11 21.41
CA VAL A 145 2.17 -10.95 20.75
C VAL A 145 1.86 -10.98 19.26
N LEU A 146 2.79 -10.48 18.45
CA LEU A 146 2.60 -10.31 17.00
C LEU A 146 3.70 -11.05 16.23
N PRO A 147 3.37 -12.06 15.42
CA PRO A 147 4.30 -12.61 14.45
C PRO A 147 4.80 -11.55 13.47
N PRO A 148 6.01 -11.71 12.89
CA PRO A 148 6.52 -10.76 11.91
C PRO A 148 5.52 -10.48 10.79
N PRO A 149 5.19 -9.20 10.50
CA PRO A 149 4.24 -8.84 9.46
C PRO A 149 4.81 -9.10 8.07
N GLY A 150 4.00 -9.62 7.16
CA GLY A 150 4.34 -9.85 5.76
C GLY A 150 4.09 -8.64 4.85
N GLY A 151 3.52 -8.90 3.68
CA GLY A 151 3.16 -7.90 2.67
C GLY A 151 4.02 -7.95 1.42
N ASP A 152 3.93 -6.92 0.56
CA ASP A 152 4.64 -6.87 -0.72
C ASP A 152 6.16 -6.79 -0.54
N VAL A 153 6.89 -7.48 -1.42
CA VAL A 153 8.36 -7.47 -1.46
C VAL A 153 8.82 -6.35 -2.40
N ILE A 154 8.87 -5.12 -1.88
CA ILE A 154 9.23 -3.90 -2.62
C ILE A 154 10.53 -3.25 -2.10
N GLY A 155 11.32 -3.98 -1.31
CA GLY A 155 12.51 -3.52 -0.62
C GLY A 155 12.45 -3.78 0.88
N ARG A 156 13.44 -3.29 1.62
CA ARG A 156 13.48 -3.41 3.08
C ARG A 156 12.40 -2.52 3.72
N ARG A 157 11.41 -3.15 4.35
CA ARG A 157 10.33 -2.46 5.07
C ARG A 157 10.57 -2.58 6.56
N ARG A 158 11.18 -1.54 7.13
CA ARG A 158 11.53 -1.46 8.55
C ARG A 158 10.27 -1.45 9.44
N VAL A 159 10.39 -1.99 10.63
CA VAL A 159 9.42 -1.85 11.73
C VAL A 159 10.01 -1.10 12.93
N ASP A 160 11.29 -0.71 12.82
CA ASP A 160 12.07 -0.06 13.88
C ASP A 160 11.41 1.24 14.36
N THR A 161 10.83 2.02 13.41
CA THR A 161 10.15 3.28 13.73
C THR A 161 8.90 3.05 14.59
N HIS A 162 8.17 1.93 14.40
CA HIS A 162 7.07 1.55 15.32
C HIS A 162 7.59 1.31 16.73
N PHE A 163 8.72 0.58 16.85
CA PHE A 163 9.30 0.28 18.15
C PHE A 163 9.83 1.54 18.84
N LEU A 164 10.48 2.43 18.08
CA LEU A 164 10.96 3.71 18.57
C LEU A 164 9.81 4.52 19.19
N VAL A 165 8.72 4.68 18.48
CA VAL A 165 7.58 5.50 18.92
C VAL A 165 6.88 4.88 20.12
N LEU A 166 6.53 3.59 20.05
CA LEU A 166 5.81 2.92 21.12
C LEU A 166 6.63 2.84 22.41
N LYS A 167 7.98 2.68 22.33
CA LYS A 167 8.87 2.74 23.50
C LYS A 167 8.86 4.13 24.15
N GLN A 168 8.86 5.21 23.35
CA GLN A 168 8.80 6.57 23.90
C GLN A 168 7.46 6.85 24.57
N LEU A 169 6.38 6.19 24.15
CA LEU A 169 5.08 6.25 24.80
C LEU A 169 4.94 5.29 26.02
N GLY A 170 6.01 4.58 26.43
CA GLY A 170 6.04 3.73 27.61
C GLY A 170 5.80 2.25 27.37
N ALA A 171 5.94 1.76 26.13
CA ALA A 171 5.88 0.33 25.86
C ALA A 171 7.25 -0.35 26.02
N GLU A 172 7.25 -1.55 26.55
CA GLU A 172 8.37 -2.49 26.52
C GLU A 172 8.20 -3.41 25.30
N ILE A 173 9.28 -3.60 24.51
CA ILE A 173 9.23 -4.37 23.27
C ILE A 173 10.39 -5.34 23.22
N ASP A 174 10.08 -6.63 23.12
CA ASP A 174 11.00 -7.69 22.73
C ASP A 174 10.69 -8.11 21.28
N ALA A 175 11.70 -8.05 20.41
CA ALA A 175 11.59 -8.32 18.99
C ALA A 175 12.57 -9.43 18.54
N SER A 176 12.80 -10.45 19.36
CA SER A 176 13.74 -11.53 19.07
C SER A 176 13.23 -12.47 17.94
N GLU A 177 12.16 -13.24 18.17
CA GLU A 177 11.57 -14.15 17.20
C GLU A 177 10.16 -13.70 16.76
N VAL A 178 9.36 -13.30 17.77
CA VAL A 178 8.05 -12.67 17.59
C VAL A 178 8.08 -11.32 18.31
N TYR A 179 7.26 -10.39 17.89
CA TYR A 179 7.21 -9.07 18.54
C TYR A 179 6.29 -9.13 19.74
N ARG A 180 6.86 -8.95 20.94
CA ARG A 180 6.13 -8.89 22.21
C ARG A 180 6.08 -7.45 22.69
N PHE A 181 4.89 -6.89 22.75
CA PHE A 181 4.63 -5.54 23.23
C PHE A 181 3.95 -5.62 24.59
N ARG A 182 4.40 -4.82 25.55
CA ARG A 182 3.80 -4.69 26.89
C ARG A 182 3.86 -3.27 27.39
N THR A 183 2.88 -2.88 28.19
CA THR A 183 2.88 -1.60 28.91
C THR A 183 2.07 -1.71 30.19
N ALA A 184 2.50 -1.00 31.24
CA ALA A 184 1.70 -0.78 32.45
C ALA A 184 0.78 0.45 32.33
N GLY A 185 0.91 1.21 31.23
CA GLY A 185 0.15 2.41 30.91
C GLY A 185 0.95 3.28 29.94
N LEU A 186 0.26 3.81 28.93
CA LEU A 186 0.86 4.71 27.94
C LEU A 186 0.89 6.15 28.47
N SER A 187 1.96 6.87 28.21
CA SER A 187 2.18 8.26 28.64
C SER A 187 2.59 9.12 27.46
N GLY A 188 2.09 10.36 27.42
CA GLY A 188 2.43 11.34 26.38
C GLY A 188 3.92 11.67 26.37
N ALA A 189 4.46 11.92 25.18
CA ALA A 189 5.86 12.21 24.94
C ALA A 189 6.06 13.16 23.74
N ASP A 190 7.20 13.83 23.66
CA ASP A 190 7.65 14.52 22.44
C ASP A 190 8.49 13.51 21.62
N VAL A 191 7.90 13.02 20.54
CA VAL A 191 8.43 11.92 19.73
C VAL A 191 8.93 12.43 18.39
N PHE A 192 10.20 12.20 18.08
CA PHE A 192 10.76 12.48 16.76
C PHE A 192 10.94 11.16 15.98
N PHE A 193 10.29 11.06 14.82
CA PHE A 193 10.41 9.90 13.95
C PHE A 193 11.72 9.92 13.19
N ASP A 194 12.45 8.81 13.15
CA ASP A 194 13.68 8.66 12.36
C ASP A 194 13.43 8.64 10.85
N GLU A 195 12.19 8.30 10.45
CA GLU A 195 11.68 8.44 9.08
C GLU A 195 10.16 8.73 9.12
N PRO A 196 9.59 9.43 8.13
CA PRO A 196 8.14 9.70 8.07
C PRO A 196 7.37 8.44 7.69
N SER A 197 7.41 7.43 8.55
CA SER A 197 6.74 6.15 8.36
C SER A 197 5.23 6.27 8.52
N VAL A 198 4.47 5.92 7.48
CA VAL A 198 3.00 5.94 7.48
C VAL A 198 2.44 5.08 8.61
N THR A 199 2.72 3.78 8.58
CA THR A 199 2.13 2.84 9.54
C THR A 199 2.62 3.05 10.97
N ALA A 200 3.85 3.57 11.17
CA ALA A 200 4.32 3.95 12.49
C ALA A 200 3.57 5.18 13.02
N THR A 201 3.27 6.16 12.16
CA THR A 201 2.44 7.32 12.51
C THR A 201 1.03 6.88 12.91
N GLU A 202 0.43 5.96 12.17
CA GLU A 202 -0.89 5.39 12.44
C GLU A 202 -0.94 4.66 13.80
N ASN A 203 0.06 3.83 14.09
CA ASN A 203 0.22 3.21 15.42
C ASN A 203 0.44 4.24 16.54
N ALA A 204 1.25 5.27 16.26
CA ALA A 204 1.49 6.34 17.22
C ALA A 204 0.22 7.11 17.56
N LEU A 205 -0.60 7.44 16.57
CA LEU A 205 -1.90 8.09 16.77
C LEU A 205 -2.82 7.24 17.65
N CYS A 206 -2.95 5.93 17.34
CA CYS A 206 -3.77 5.02 18.12
C CYS A 206 -3.28 4.86 19.57
N ALA A 207 -1.97 4.83 19.80
CA ALA A 207 -1.40 4.76 21.15
C ALA A 207 -1.52 6.10 21.89
N ALA A 208 -1.25 7.22 21.22
CA ALA A 208 -1.24 8.55 21.82
C ALA A 208 -2.63 9.03 22.28
N VAL A 209 -3.71 8.68 21.59
CA VAL A 209 -5.08 9.06 22.01
C VAL A 209 -5.47 8.40 23.32
N ALA A 210 -4.89 7.24 23.65
CA ALA A 210 -5.11 6.54 24.90
C ALA A 210 -4.07 6.90 26.00
N ALA A 211 -2.91 7.46 25.60
CA ALA A 211 -1.84 7.83 26.52
C ALA A 211 -2.25 8.97 27.46
N THR A 212 -1.80 8.93 28.70
CA THR A 212 -2.04 10.03 29.66
C THR A 212 -1.18 11.24 29.31
N GLY A 213 -1.78 12.42 29.24
CA GLY A 213 -1.07 13.68 28.94
C GLY A 213 -1.04 14.03 27.47
N THR A 214 -0.03 14.79 27.07
CA THR A 214 0.11 15.31 25.69
C THR A 214 1.24 14.61 24.96
N THR A 215 0.96 14.15 23.75
CA THR A 215 1.97 13.63 22.82
C THR A 215 2.18 14.63 21.69
N VAL A 216 3.43 14.89 21.33
CA VAL A 216 3.80 15.64 20.13
C VAL A 216 4.56 14.70 19.20
N LEU A 217 3.99 14.42 18.02
CA LEU A 217 4.62 13.62 16.98
C LEU A 217 5.30 14.55 15.98
N ARG A 218 6.63 14.42 15.78
CA ARG A 218 7.42 15.22 14.85
C ARG A 218 8.04 14.37 13.76
N ASN A 219 8.14 14.90 12.56
CA ASN A 219 8.55 14.19 11.36
C ASN A 219 7.65 12.98 11.06
N CYS A 220 6.38 13.09 11.43
CA CYS A 220 5.38 12.06 11.16
C CYS A 220 4.86 12.14 9.71
N ALA A 221 4.30 11.05 9.24
CA ALA A 221 3.64 10.97 7.95
C ALA A 221 2.36 11.82 7.93
N SER A 222 2.01 12.37 6.76
CA SER A 222 0.87 13.28 6.59
C SER A 222 0.02 12.96 5.36
N GLU A 223 0.12 11.76 4.83
CA GLU A 223 -0.64 11.25 3.70
C GLU A 223 -2.16 11.34 3.92
N PRO A 224 -2.98 11.39 2.86
CA PRO A 224 -4.44 11.49 2.97
C PRO A 224 -5.07 10.44 3.90
N HIS A 225 -4.56 9.21 3.87
CA HIS A 225 -5.06 8.12 4.72
C HIS A 225 -4.66 8.26 6.20
N VAL A 226 -3.53 8.89 6.52
CA VAL A 226 -3.17 9.25 7.90
C VAL A 226 -4.09 10.36 8.42
N GLN A 227 -4.41 11.34 7.55
CA GLN A 227 -5.36 12.40 7.88
C GLN A 227 -6.77 11.83 8.11
N ASP A 228 -7.19 10.84 7.30
CA ASP A 228 -8.49 10.18 7.44
C ASP A 228 -8.59 9.41 8.76
N LEU A 229 -7.54 8.67 9.15
CA LEU A 229 -7.44 8.05 10.48
C LEU A 229 -7.56 9.10 11.60
N ALA A 230 -6.85 10.22 11.50
CA ALA A 230 -6.90 11.26 12.53
C ALA A 230 -8.30 11.87 12.64
N ARG A 231 -9.00 12.13 11.52
CA ARG A 231 -10.39 12.59 11.49
C ARG A 231 -11.35 11.55 12.11
N PHE A 232 -11.13 10.26 11.83
CA PHE A 232 -11.89 9.19 12.46
C PHE A 232 -11.70 9.17 13.99
N LEU A 233 -10.46 9.28 14.46
CA LEU A 233 -10.19 9.35 15.90
C LEU A 233 -10.85 10.57 16.56
N ILE A 234 -10.87 11.73 15.89
CA ILE A 234 -11.59 12.92 16.36
C ILE A 234 -13.11 12.63 16.42
N ALA A 235 -13.67 11.96 15.43
CA ALA A 235 -15.08 11.55 15.45
C ALA A 235 -15.40 10.61 16.63
N MET A 236 -14.42 9.83 17.10
CA MET A 236 -14.51 9.03 18.33
C MET A 236 -14.33 9.85 19.61
N GLY A 237 -13.96 11.13 19.54
CA GLY A 237 -13.77 12.02 20.70
C GLY A 237 -12.32 12.36 21.04
N ALA A 238 -11.36 11.98 20.22
CA ALA A 238 -9.95 12.36 20.40
C ALA A 238 -9.72 13.86 20.15
N ASP A 239 -8.68 14.40 20.77
CA ASP A 239 -8.25 15.78 20.65
C ASP A 239 -6.88 15.81 19.93
N ILE A 240 -6.90 16.14 18.63
CA ILE A 240 -5.75 16.08 17.73
C ILE A 240 -5.65 17.38 16.94
N ASP A 241 -4.48 18.04 16.99
CA ASP A 241 -4.13 19.19 16.18
C ASP A 241 -3.01 18.86 15.18
N GLY A 242 -2.90 19.64 14.11
CA GLY A 242 -1.80 19.54 13.12
C GLY A 242 -2.02 18.49 12.04
N ILE A 243 -3.25 18.03 11.82
CA ILE A 243 -3.59 17.08 10.77
C ILE A 243 -3.13 17.59 9.39
N GLY A 244 -2.50 16.74 8.59
CA GLY A 244 -1.98 17.06 7.27
C GLY A 244 -0.63 17.78 7.29
N THR A 245 0.00 17.90 8.46
CA THR A 245 1.36 18.40 8.62
C THR A 245 2.30 17.28 9.13
N ASN A 246 3.60 17.53 9.14
CA ASN A 246 4.58 16.60 9.70
C ASN A 246 4.71 16.70 11.24
N THR A 247 3.86 17.47 11.90
CA THR A 247 3.84 17.63 13.36
C THR A 247 2.40 17.61 13.84
N MET A 248 2.06 16.63 14.66
CA MET A 248 0.73 16.50 15.27
C MET A 248 0.83 16.54 16.78
N THR A 249 -0.15 17.18 17.43
CA THR A 249 -0.28 17.24 18.89
C THR A 249 -1.55 16.52 19.31
N ILE A 250 -1.41 15.52 20.17
CA ILE A 250 -2.51 14.69 20.66
C ILE A 250 -2.64 14.87 22.18
N ARG A 251 -3.84 15.27 22.66
CA ARG A 251 -4.16 15.33 24.08
C ARG A 251 -4.97 14.09 24.44
N GLY A 252 -4.26 13.06 24.91
CA GLY A 252 -4.79 11.73 25.14
C GLY A 252 -5.46 11.53 26.50
N GLY A 253 -5.78 10.28 26.81
CA GLY A 253 -6.37 9.84 28.07
C GLY A 253 -7.87 10.10 28.21
N ARG A 254 -8.54 10.54 27.14
CA ARG A 254 -10.01 10.68 27.11
C ARG A 254 -10.64 9.37 26.66
N PRO A 255 -11.78 8.95 27.27
CA PRO A 255 -12.54 7.81 26.76
C PRO A 255 -13.01 8.08 25.32
N LEU A 256 -12.81 7.11 24.44
CA LEU A 256 -13.29 7.17 23.06
C LEU A 256 -14.66 6.51 22.94
N SER A 257 -15.54 7.10 22.16
CA SER A 257 -16.89 6.60 21.86
C SER A 257 -16.93 5.86 20.53
N GLY A 258 -18.06 5.17 20.25
CA GLY A 258 -18.37 4.69 18.93
C GLY A 258 -18.56 5.83 17.93
N ALA A 259 -18.36 5.54 16.64
CA ALA A 259 -18.48 6.53 15.59
C ALA A 259 -19.04 5.92 14.29
N HIS A 260 -19.59 6.79 13.44
CA HIS A 260 -19.86 6.49 12.04
C HIS A 260 -18.81 7.20 11.20
N HIS A 261 -18.16 6.47 10.28
CA HIS A 261 -17.14 7.05 9.43
C HIS A 261 -17.22 6.50 8.00
N ARG A 262 -17.02 7.38 7.01
CA ARG A 262 -16.90 6.99 5.62
C ARG A 262 -15.43 7.03 5.24
N ILE A 263 -14.86 5.90 4.83
CA ILE A 263 -13.49 5.84 4.28
C ILE A 263 -13.42 6.72 3.04
N GLY A 264 -12.42 7.61 3.00
CA GLY A 264 -12.19 8.48 1.85
C GLY A 264 -11.86 7.71 0.57
N PRO A 265 -12.00 8.35 -0.62
CA PRO A 265 -11.68 7.71 -1.90
C PRO A 265 -10.19 7.38 -2.00
N ASP A 266 -9.85 6.31 -2.73
CA ASP A 266 -8.45 5.94 -2.97
C ASP A 266 -7.80 6.83 -4.03
N HIS A 267 -7.05 7.84 -3.60
CA HIS A 267 -6.33 8.76 -4.48
C HIS A 267 -5.29 8.07 -5.38
N ILE A 268 -4.79 6.88 -4.99
CA ILE A 268 -3.89 6.08 -5.83
C ILE A 268 -4.67 5.39 -6.96
N GLU A 269 -5.87 4.90 -6.67
CA GLU A 269 -6.77 4.38 -7.70
C GLU A 269 -7.16 5.49 -8.69
N VAL A 270 -7.46 6.70 -8.20
CA VAL A 270 -7.74 7.87 -9.06
C VAL A 270 -6.56 8.15 -9.99
N GLY A 271 -5.32 8.19 -9.47
CA GLY A 271 -4.11 8.34 -10.29
C GLY A 271 -3.98 7.24 -11.35
N SER A 272 -4.33 6.00 -11.00
CA SER A 272 -4.32 4.86 -11.92
C SER A 272 -5.36 5.02 -13.05
N LEU A 273 -6.55 5.51 -12.71
CA LEU A 273 -7.63 5.77 -13.67
C LEU A 273 -7.29 6.93 -14.62
N ILE A 274 -6.60 7.98 -14.13
CA ILE A 274 -6.09 9.07 -14.98
C ILE A 274 -5.12 8.53 -16.03
N GLY A 275 -4.10 7.77 -15.59
CA GLY A 275 -3.12 7.18 -16.50
C GLY A 275 -3.77 6.23 -17.51
N LEU A 276 -4.68 5.36 -17.04
CA LEU A 276 -5.43 4.44 -17.90
C LEU A 276 -6.24 5.17 -18.99
N ALA A 277 -7.02 6.18 -18.59
CA ALA A 277 -7.84 6.93 -19.55
C ALA A 277 -6.98 7.63 -20.61
N ALA A 278 -5.85 8.23 -20.19
CA ALA A 278 -4.93 8.91 -21.10
C ALA A 278 -4.33 7.94 -22.14
N VAL A 279 -3.76 6.80 -21.70
CA VAL A 279 -3.08 5.87 -22.62
C VAL A 279 -4.03 5.10 -23.54
N THR A 280 -5.31 4.97 -23.17
CA THR A 280 -6.36 4.34 -23.98
C THR A 280 -7.14 5.35 -24.83
N ASN A 281 -6.76 6.63 -24.78
CA ASN A 281 -7.48 7.73 -25.44
C ASN A 281 -8.99 7.72 -25.13
N SER A 282 -9.31 7.56 -23.85
CA SER A 282 -10.65 7.41 -23.28
C SER A 282 -11.14 8.70 -22.68
N GLU A 283 -12.46 8.87 -22.56
CA GLU A 283 -13.08 9.92 -21.76
C GLU A 283 -13.85 9.30 -20.60
N ILE A 284 -13.40 9.58 -19.38
CA ILE A 284 -14.05 9.07 -18.16
C ILE A 284 -14.26 10.20 -17.16
N THR A 285 -15.36 10.09 -16.40
CA THR A 285 -15.61 10.91 -15.20
C THR A 285 -15.36 10.06 -13.96
N ILE A 286 -14.41 10.48 -13.13
CA ILE A 286 -14.13 9.86 -11.83
C ILE A 286 -14.93 10.65 -10.79
N ARG A 287 -16.04 10.07 -10.32
CA ARG A 287 -16.95 10.71 -9.36
C ARG A 287 -16.39 10.62 -7.95
N ASN A 288 -16.61 11.67 -7.13
CA ASN A 288 -16.14 11.72 -5.74
C ASN A 288 -14.64 11.39 -5.64
N ALA A 289 -13.83 12.03 -6.47
CA ALA A 289 -12.42 11.71 -6.65
C ALA A 289 -11.53 12.11 -5.46
N GLY A 290 -12.04 12.93 -4.52
CA GLY A 290 -11.23 13.49 -3.43
C GLY A 290 -10.17 14.44 -3.97
N VAL A 291 -10.59 15.40 -4.80
CA VAL A 291 -9.70 16.28 -5.60
C VAL A 291 -8.72 17.09 -4.75
N GLU A 292 -9.05 17.36 -3.48
CA GLU A 292 -8.16 18.04 -2.52
C GLU A 292 -6.82 17.30 -2.34
N HIS A 293 -6.79 16.00 -2.57
CA HIS A 293 -5.62 15.12 -2.42
C HIS A 293 -4.88 14.83 -3.74
N LEU A 294 -5.33 15.41 -4.87
CA LEU A 294 -4.79 15.06 -6.19
C LEU A 294 -3.77 16.05 -6.74
N ARG A 295 -3.52 17.17 -6.04
CA ARG A 295 -2.70 18.27 -6.57
C ARG A 295 -1.34 17.83 -7.10
N SER A 296 -0.59 17.05 -6.31
CA SER A 296 0.71 16.53 -6.71
C SER A 296 0.62 15.55 -7.88
N THR A 297 -0.39 14.67 -7.86
CA THR A 297 -0.65 13.71 -8.94
C THR A 297 -0.95 14.46 -10.23
N LEU A 298 -1.90 15.39 -10.24
CA LEU A 298 -2.28 16.17 -11.43
C LEU A 298 -1.10 16.94 -12.00
N MET A 299 -0.31 17.64 -11.15
CA MET A 299 0.87 18.38 -11.57
C MET A 299 1.91 17.50 -12.27
N ASN A 300 2.13 16.27 -11.81
CA ASN A 300 3.07 15.36 -12.44
C ASN A 300 2.52 14.72 -13.73
N PHE A 301 1.19 14.49 -13.81
CA PHE A 301 0.56 14.07 -15.07
C PHE A 301 0.52 15.20 -16.11
N GLU A 302 0.39 16.47 -15.71
CA GLU A 302 0.53 17.62 -16.62
C GLU A 302 1.92 17.65 -17.28
N ARG A 303 3.00 17.28 -16.58
CA ARG A 303 4.35 17.13 -17.18
C ARG A 303 4.40 16.07 -18.29
N LEU A 304 3.49 15.12 -18.28
CA LEU A 304 3.30 14.10 -19.33
C LEU A 304 2.31 14.57 -20.42
N GLY A 305 1.81 15.80 -20.35
CA GLY A 305 0.85 16.37 -21.29
C GLY A 305 -0.58 15.89 -21.06
N ILE A 306 -0.92 15.45 -19.84
CA ILE A 306 -2.25 14.98 -19.46
C ILE A 306 -2.93 16.02 -18.58
N ARG A 307 -4.09 16.50 -19.02
CA ARG A 307 -4.87 17.53 -18.33
C ARG A 307 -6.25 17.03 -18.00
N CYS A 308 -6.65 17.22 -16.75
CA CYS A 308 -7.97 16.88 -16.24
C CYS A 308 -8.78 18.13 -15.95
N ARG A 309 -10.12 18.02 -15.95
CA ARG A 309 -11.02 19.08 -15.48
C ARG A 309 -11.61 18.67 -14.14
N ILE A 310 -11.61 19.60 -13.20
CA ILE A 310 -12.24 19.45 -11.89
C ILE A 310 -13.64 20.04 -11.96
N GLU A 311 -14.65 19.25 -11.61
CA GLU A 311 -16.07 19.63 -11.58
C GLU A 311 -16.66 19.31 -10.20
N GLY A 312 -16.48 20.23 -9.24
CA GLY A 312 -16.78 19.97 -7.82
C GLY A 312 -15.75 18.98 -7.23
N ASP A 313 -16.22 17.82 -6.76
CA ASP A 313 -15.35 16.71 -6.30
C ASP A 313 -15.18 15.62 -7.38
N ASP A 314 -15.75 15.83 -8.55
CA ASP A 314 -15.58 14.94 -9.70
C ASP A 314 -14.37 15.37 -10.54
N LEU A 315 -13.68 14.40 -11.15
CA LEU A 315 -12.55 14.62 -12.03
C LEU A 315 -12.85 14.04 -13.41
N VAL A 316 -12.87 14.88 -14.43
CA VAL A 316 -13.04 14.48 -15.83
C VAL A 316 -11.68 14.35 -16.49
N VAL A 317 -11.38 13.17 -17.03
CA VAL A 317 -10.22 12.91 -17.89
C VAL A 317 -10.73 12.90 -19.33
N PRO A 318 -10.51 13.96 -20.14
CA PRO A 318 -11.01 14.02 -21.50
C PRO A 318 -10.20 13.13 -22.43
N ALA A 319 -10.82 12.65 -23.50
CA ALA A 319 -10.12 12.03 -24.63
C ALA A 319 -9.29 13.08 -25.40
N GLY A 320 -8.39 12.60 -26.27
CA GLY A 320 -7.59 13.48 -27.13
C GLY A 320 -6.52 14.28 -26.39
N GLN A 321 -5.94 13.72 -25.32
CA GLN A 321 -4.83 14.28 -24.59
C GLN A 321 -3.63 14.52 -25.50
N ALA A 322 -2.86 15.59 -25.23
CA ALA A 322 -1.68 15.92 -26.02
C ALA A 322 -0.59 14.84 -25.91
N MET A 323 -0.51 14.14 -24.78
CA MET A 323 0.46 13.08 -24.49
C MET A 323 1.88 13.48 -24.91
N LYS A 324 2.27 14.71 -24.57
CA LYS A 324 3.58 15.25 -24.89
C LYS A 324 4.28 15.70 -23.62
N VAL A 325 5.48 15.14 -23.41
CA VAL A 325 6.31 15.48 -22.25
C VAL A 325 6.71 16.95 -22.30
N GLU A 326 6.39 17.70 -21.26
CA GLU A 326 6.79 19.11 -21.13
C GLU A 326 8.22 19.19 -20.57
N PRO A 327 9.19 19.76 -21.33
CA PRO A 327 10.55 19.88 -20.84
C PRO A 327 10.64 20.85 -19.67
N ASP A 328 11.62 20.65 -18.79
CA ASP A 328 11.95 21.63 -17.75
C ASP A 328 12.55 22.90 -18.39
N PHE A 329 12.65 23.97 -17.59
CA PHE A 329 13.18 25.25 -18.04
C PHE A 329 14.55 25.06 -18.75
N GLY A 330 14.73 25.74 -19.89
CA GLY A 330 15.93 25.58 -20.73
C GLY A 330 15.92 24.35 -21.64
N GLY A 331 14.81 23.63 -21.75
CA GLY A 331 14.69 22.45 -22.63
C GLY A 331 15.29 21.18 -22.05
N HIS A 332 15.54 21.16 -20.74
CA HIS A 332 16.08 19.98 -20.06
C HIS A 332 15.06 18.83 -19.96
N VAL A 333 15.55 17.59 -19.90
CA VAL A 333 14.72 16.41 -19.68
C VAL A 333 14.07 16.52 -18.29
N PRO A 334 12.73 16.49 -18.22
CA PRO A 334 12.03 16.63 -16.96
C PRO A 334 12.19 15.39 -16.09
N LYS A 335 12.02 15.57 -14.77
CA LYS A 335 12.07 14.51 -13.78
C LYS A 335 10.76 14.41 -13.02
N ILE A 336 10.23 13.21 -12.87
CA ILE A 336 9.17 12.85 -11.93
C ILE A 336 9.81 12.00 -10.83
N GLU A 337 9.66 12.41 -9.58
CA GLU A 337 10.24 11.69 -8.44
C GLU A 337 9.24 11.59 -7.29
N ASP A 338 9.21 10.44 -6.63
CA ASP A 338 8.42 10.26 -5.42
C ASP A 338 9.15 10.82 -4.19
N GLN A 339 8.36 11.23 -3.23
CA GLN A 339 8.82 11.70 -1.91
C GLN A 339 7.66 11.57 -0.92
N PRO A 340 7.94 11.68 0.41
CA PRO A 340 6.87 11.79 1.40
C PRO A 340 5.86 12.87 1.06
N TRP A 341 4.59 12.63 1.40
CA TRP A 341 3.50 13.56 1.18
C TRP A 341 3.83 14.99 1.70
N PRO A 342 3.44 16.09 1.00
CA PRO A 342 2.50 16.14 -0.13
C PRO A 342 3.15 16.03 -1.52
N ALA A 343 4.36 15.51 -1.66
CA ALA A 343 4.98 15.27 -2.94
C ALA A 343 4.31 14.09 -3.69
N PHE A 344 4.88 13.70 -4.85
CA PHE A 344 4.29 12.66 -5.69
C PHE A 344 4.35 11.29 -4.98
N PRO A 345 3.21 10.59 -4.85
CA PRO A 345 3.15 9.34 -4.11
C PRO A 345 3.93 8.21 -4.80
N ALA A 346 4.77 7.49 -4.03
CA ALA A 346 5.51 6.32 -4.50
C ALA A 346 4.59 5.24 -5.11
N ASP A 347 3.38 5.06 -4.55
CA ASP A 347 2.39 4.10 -5.05
C ASP A 347 1.84 4.44 -6.45
N THR A 348 2.03 5.67 -6.94
CA THR A 348 1.62 6.11 -8.28
C THR A 348 2.79 6.08 -9.28
N MET A 349 4.02 5.83 -8.83
CA MET A 349 5.21 5.85 -9.70
C MET A 349 5.11 4.84 -10.86
N SER A 350 4.67 3.61 -10.60
CA SER A 350 4.50 2.59 -11.64
C SER A 350 3.48 3.01 -12.72
N ILE A 351 2.45 3.75 -12.31
CA ILE A 351 1.44 4.30 -13.23
C ILE A 351 2.05 5.42 -14.08
N ALA A 352 2.83 6.32 -13.48
CA ALA A 352 3.54 7.36 -14.23
C ALA A 352 4.52 6.75 -15.26
N ILE A 353 5.23 5.65 -14.91
CA ILE A 353 6.13 4.95 -15.83
C ILE A 353 5.38 4.40 -17.04
N VAL A 354 4.30 3.62 -16.82
CA VAL A 354 3.54 3.05 -17.95
C VAL A 354 2.90 4.16 -18.79
N THR A 355 2.40 5.21 -18.18
CA THR A 355 1.82 6.36 -18.88
C THR A 355 2.86 7.07 -19.75
N ALA A 356 4.07 7.30 -19.23
CA ALA A 356 5.17 7.90 -19.96
C ALA A 356 5.58 7.11 -21.22
N THR A 357 5.38 5.77 -21.23
CA THR A 357 5.67 4.97 -22.44
C THR A 357 4.83 5.38 -23.64
N GLN A 358 3.69 6.04 -23.42
CA GLN A 358 2.76 6.47 -24.46
C GLN A 358 2.86 7.97 -24.77
N CYS A 359 3.71 8.74 -24.04
CA CYS A 359 3.88 10.17 -24.23
C CYS A 359 5.02 10.47 -25.22
N ASP A 360 4.84 11.45 -26.11
CA ASP A 360 5.87 11.92 -27.01
C ASP A 360 6.93 12.72 -26.22
N GLY A 361 8.15 12.21 -26.20
CA GLY A 361 9.28 12.82 -25.49
C GLY A 361 10.04 11.86 -24.58
N MET A 362 10.85 12.46 -23.72
CA MET A 362 11.70 11.72 -22.78
C MET A 362 11.52 12.26 -21.37
N VAL A 363 11.44 11.38 -20.37
CA VAL A 363 11.31 11.72 -18.95
C VAL A 363 12.14 10.77 -18.09
N LEU A 364 12.77 11.32 -17.05
CA LEU A 364 13.42 10.56 -15.98
C LEU A 364 12.41 10.32 -14.85
N LEU A 365 12.17 9.06 -14.49
CA LEU A 365 11.39 8.71 -13.31
C LEU A 365 12.34 8.15 -12.22
N PHE A 366 12.18 8.67 -11.00
CA PHE A 366 13.06 8.36 -9.89
C PHE A 366 12.26 7.92 -8.66
N GLU A 367 12.24 6.61 -8.39
CA GLU A 367 11.69 5.99 -7.19
C GLU A 367 12.72 6.07 -6.06
N LYS A 368 12.49 6.94 -5.08
CA LYS A 368 13.42 7.17 -3.96
C LYS A 368 13.16 6.30 -2.76
N MET A 369 11.89 5.90 -2.58
CA MET A 369 11.43 5.33 -1.32
C MET A 369 11.59 3.81 -1.24
N PHE A 370 11.60 3.09 -2.39
CA PHE A 370 11.61 1.62 -2.39
C PHE A 370 12.55 1.04 -3.45
N GLU A 371 13.55 0.25 -3.02
CA GLU A 371 14.65 -0.25 -3.86
C GLU A 371 14.21 -1.27 -4.92
N SER A 372 13.12 -1.98 -4.71
CA SER A 372 12.73 -3.08 -5.61
C SER A 372 11.52 -2.75 -6.50
N ARG A 373 11.03 -1.52 -6.45
CA ARG A 373 9.77 -1.15 -7.14
C ARG A 373 9.91 -1.02 -8.65
N MET A 374 11.13 -0.85 -9.17
CA MET A 374 11.41 -0.68 -10.61
C MET A 374 11.54 -2.00 -11.38
N PHE A 375 11.61 -3.15 -10.75
CA PHE A 375 11.89 -4.43 -11.44
C PHE A 375 10.81 -4.87 -12.44
N PHE A 376 9.57 -4.40 -12.29
CA PHE A 376 8.51 -4.68 -13.25
C PHE A 376 8.75 -4.06 -14.65
N VAL A 377 9.65 -3.08 -14.74
CA VAL A 377 9.96 -2.36 -16.00
C VAL A 377 10.44 -3.30 -17.08
N ASP A 378 11.13 -4.39 -16.74
CA ASP A 378 11.55 -5.43 -17.69
C ASP A 378 10.35 -6.01 -18.47
N LYS A 379 9.19 -6.12 -17.82
CA LYS A 379 7.95 -6.61 -18.47
C LYS A 379 7.45 -5.61 -19.50
N LEU A 380 7.51 -4.31 -19.21
CA LEU A 380 7.15 -3.25 -20.16
C LEU A 380 8.12 -3.22 -21.36
N ILE A 381 9.43 -3.39 -21.12
CA ILE A 381 10.45 -3.52 -22.18
C ILE A 381 10.11 -4.72 -23.06
N GLY A 382 9.76 -5.87 -22.46
CA GLY A 382 9.32 -7.06 -23.18
C GLY A 382 8.08 -6.86 -24.05
N MET A 383 7.18 -5.93 -23.67
CA MET A 383 6.04 -5.52 -24.47
C MET A 383 6.41 -4.54 -25.59
N GLY A 384 7.62 -3.99 -25.62
CA GLY A 384 8.09 -3.04 -26.63
C GLY A 384 8.26 -1.60 -26.14
N ALA A 385 8.18 -1.34 -24.84
CA ALA A 385 8.46 -0.03 -24.27
C ALA A 385 9.94 0.35 -24.44
N ARG A 386 10.19 1.62 -24.71
CA ARG A 386 11.56 2.17 -24.83
C ARG A 386 11.98 2.76 -23.48
N ILE A 387 12.55 1.93 -22.64
CA ILE A 387 12.96 2.28 -21.28
C ILE A 387 14.42 1.89 -21.08
N VAL A 388 15.19 2.76 -20.45
CA VAL A 388 16.53 2.46 -19.93
C VAL A 388 16.44 2.39 -18.42
N LEU A 389 16.67 1.21 -17.83
CA LEU A 389 16.86 1.04 -16.40
C LEU A 389 18.27 1.48 -16.05
N CYS A 390 18.41 2.65 -15.41
CA CYS A 390 19.70 3.21 -15.06
C CYS A 390 20.30 2.53 -13.82
N ASP A 391 19.45 2.29 -12.82
CA ASP A 391 19.75 1.58 -11.56
C ASP A 391 18.42 1.13 -10.91
N PRO A 392 18.42 0.49 -9.71
CA PRO A 392 17.20 0.04 -9.06
C PRO A 392 16.16 1.14 -8.78
N HIS A 393 16.55 2.40 -8.83
CA HIS A 393 15.72 3.56 -8.47
C HIS A 393 15.35 4.45 -9.65
N ARG A 394 16.05 4.39 -10.79
CA ARG A 394 15.90 5.35 -11.89
C ARG A 394 15.68 4.69 -13.21
N VAL A 395 14.71 5.20 -13.95
CA VAL A 395 14.47 4.82 -15.35
C VAL A 395 14.32 6.05 -16.21
N VAL A 396 14.82 5.97 -17.43
CA VAL A 396 14.54 6.94 -18.50
C VAL A 396 13.55 6.29 -19.46
N VAL A 397 12.40 6.93 -19.64
CA VAL A 397 11.36 6.49 -20.57
C VAL A 397 11.34 7.40 -21.78
N ALA A 398 11.39 6.83 -22.99
CA ALA A 398 11.24 7.54 -24.26
C ALA A 398 10.00 7.02 -25.01
N GLY A 399 8.96 7.84 -25.11
CA GLY A 399 7.72 7.48 -25.82
C GLY A 399 7.53 8.29 -27.11
N PRO A 400 6.40 8.07 -27.82
CA PRO A 400 5.47 6.96 -27.63
C PRO A 400 6.04 5.63 -28.13
N ALA A 401 5.68 4.53 -27.47
CA ALA A 401 6.06 3.18 -27.85
C ALA A 401 4.82 2.35 -28.26
N LYS A 402 4.94 1.52 -29.29
CA LYS A 402 3.89 0.56 -29.65
C LYS A 402 4.04 -0.68 -28.77
N LEU A 403 3.19 -0.80 -27.77
CA LEU A 403 3.15 -1.98 -26.93
C LEU A 403 2.41 -3.12 -27.62
N ARG A 404 2.85 -4.36 -27.38
CA ARG A 404 2.25 -5.58 -27.90
C ARG A 404 1.82 -6.48 -26.77
N GLY A 405 0.70 -7.18 -27.01
CA GLY A 405 0.18 -8.18 -26.09
C GLY A 405 1.25 -9.20 -25.68
N SER A 406 1.30 -9.55 -24.42
CA SER A 406 2.32 -10.41 -23.84
C SER A 406 1.79 -11.21 -22.64
N ARG A 407 2.54 -12.25 -22.25
CA ARG A 407 2.31 -12.97 -21.01
C ARG A 407 3.14 -12.33 -19.90
N LEU A 408 2.48 -11.87 -18.86
CA LEU A 408 3.04 -11.08 -17.76
C LEU A 408 2.74 -11.77 -16.43
N GLU A 409 3.52 -11.52 -15.41
CA GLU A 409 3.26 -11.95 -14.04
C GLU A 409 3.26 -10.75 -13.11
N SER A 410 2.19 -10.58 -12.31
CA SER A 410 2.07 -9.48 -11.36
C SER A 410 2.92 -9.76 -10.12
N PRO A 411 3.98 -8.96 -9.85
CA PRO A 411 4.82 -9.15 -8.68
C PRO A 411 4.20 -8.55 -7.41
N ASP A 412 3.46 -7.45 -7.55
CA ASP A 412 2.83 -6.69 -6.47
C ASP A 412 1.58 -5.94 -6.98
N ILE A 413 0.91 -5.23 -6.07
CA ILE A 413 -0.34 -4.52 -6.34
C ILE A 413 -0.16 -3.44 -7.43
N ARG A 414 0.88 -2.61 -7.30
CA ARG A 414 1.04 -1.38 -8.11
C ARG A 414 1.65 -1.67 -9.47
N ALA A 415 2.66 -2.52 -9.52
CA ALA A 415 3.21 -3.02 -10.76
C ALA A 415 2.16 -3.83 -11.56
N GLY A 416 1.33 -4.61 -10.87
CA GLY A 416 0.21 -5.33 -11.48
C GLY A 416 -0.77 -4.40 -12.17
N MET A 417 -1.16 -3.31 -11.53
CA MET A 417 -2.05 -2.30 -12.14
C MET A 417 -1.37 -1.60 -13.32
N ALA A 418 -0.09 -1.27 -13.23
CA ALA A 418 0.65 -0.69 -14.36
C ALA A 418 0.71 -1.64 -15.56
N MET A 419 0.89 -2.95 -15.33
CA MET A 419 0.85 -3.95 -16.39
C MET A 419 -0.56 -4.13 -16.98
N LEU A 420 -1.62 -4.00 -16.17
CA LEU A 420 -2.99 -3.98 -16.66
C LEU A 420 -3.22 -2.78 -17.58
N ILE A 421 -2.76 -1.59 -17.20
CA ILE A 421 -2.81 -0.38 -18.03
C ILE A 421 -2.03 -0.58 -19.34
N ALA A 422 -0.82 -1.14 -19.27
CA ALA A 422 -0.02 -1.46 -20.46
C ALA A 422 -0.75 -2.44 -21.39
N ALA A 423 -1.35 -3.50 -20.83
CA ALA A 423 -2.13 -4.47 -21.59
C ALA A 423 -3.37 -3.85 -22.27
N MET A 424 -4.03 -2.89 -21.60
CA MET A 424 -5.21 -2.19 -22.13
C MET A 424 -4.89 -1.32 -23.34
N CYS A 425 -3.69 -0.72 -23.44
CA CYS A 425 -3.27 0.08 -24.58
C CYS A 425 -2.43 -0.70 -25.61
N ALA A 426 -2.04 -1.94 -25.32
CA ALA A 426 -1.26 -2.78 -26.23
C ALA A 426 -2.06 -3.27 -27.45
N GLU A 427 -1.37 -3.58 -28.56
CA GLU A 427 -1.95 -4.27 -29.69
C GLU A 427 -2.03 -5.79 -29.40
N GLY A 428 -3.23 -6.39 -29.52
CA GLY A 428 -3.47 -7.82 -29.31
C GLY A 428 -3.89 -8.17 -27.90
N THR A 429 -3.66 -9.43 -27.51
CA THR A 429 -4.11 -9.99 -26.23
C THR A 429 -2.94 -10.15 -25.27
N SER A 430 -3.13 -9.72 -24.03
CA SER A 430 -2.19 -9.97 -22.91
C SER A 430 -2.80 -10.91 -21.88
N VAL A 431 -1.95 -11.69 -21.22
CA VAL A 431 -2.33 -12.52 -20.07
C VAL A 431 -1.51 -12.09 -18.87
N ILE A 432 -2.18 -11.65 -17.81
CA ILE A 432 -1.53 -11.33 -16.54
C ILE A 432 -1.76 -12.47 -15.56
N GLU A 433 -0.70 -13.19 -15.28
CA GLU A 433 -0.66 -14.21 -14.23
C GLU A 433 -0.57 -13.55 -12.84
N ASN A 434 -0.93 -14.31 -11.79
CA ASN A 434 -0.87 -13.82 -10.43
C ASN A 434 -1.69 -12.54 -10.21
N ALA A 435 -2.81 -12.40 -10.93
CA ALA A 435 -3.67 -11.22 -10.89
C ALA A 435 -4.32 -10.99 -9.51
N GLN A 436 -4.33 -12.00 -8.62
CA GLN A 436 -4.74 -11.84 -7.23
C GLN A 436 -3.90 -10.78 -6.48
N GLN A 437 -2.70 -10.45 -6.94
CA GLN A 437 -1.94 -9.34 -6.37
C GLN A 437 -2.61 -7.98 -6.66
N ILE A 438 -3.18 -7.81 -7.86
CA ILE A 438 -3.95 -6.61 -8.21
C ILE A 438 -5.19 -6.49 -7.30
N GLU A 439 -5.90 -7.60 -7.08
CA GLU A 439 -7.11 -7.67 -6.25
C GLU A 439 -6.87 -7.42 -4.75
N ARG A 440 -5.62 -7.37 -4.30
CA ARG A 440 -5.26 -6.93 -2.94
C ARG A 440 -5.39 -5.42 -2.73
N GLY A 441 -5.41 -4.63 -3.79
CA GLY A 441 -5.46 -3.17 -3.72
C GLY A 441 -6.53 -2.50 -4.56
N TYR A 442 -7.13 -3.21 -5.52
CA TYR A 442 -8.15 -2.70 -6.43
C TYR A 442 -9.38 -3.60 -6.40
N GLU A 443 -10.47 -3.11 -5.82
CA GLU A 443 -11.70 -3.89 -5.66
C GLU A 443 -12.36 -4.13 -7.00
N ARG A 444 -12.49 -5.42 -7.42
CA ARG A 444 -13.20 -5.88 -8.63
C ARG A 444 -12.88 -5.02 -9.87
N ILE A 445 -11.61 -4.69 -10.04
CA ILE A 445 -11.18 -3.73 -11.08
C ILE A 445 -11.53 -4.19 -12.50
N ASP A 446 -11.47 -5.50 -12.75
CA ASP A 446 -11.86 -6.11 -14.02
C ASP A 446 -13.33 -5.82 -14.36
N GLU A 447 -14.25 -6.02 -13.42
CA GLU A 447 -15.68 -5.77 -13.63
C GLU A 447 -15.97 -4.28 -13.80
N ARG A 448 -15.34 -3.44 -12.99
CA ARG A 448 -15.53 -1.99 -13.01
C ARG A 448 -15.00 -1.38 -14.31
N LEU A 449 -13.86 -1.86 -14.81
CA LEU A 449 -13.33 -1.43 -16.12
C LEU A 449 -14.15 -2.01 -17.28
N ASN A 450 -14.63 -3.25 -17.19
CA ASN A 450 -15.53 -3.83 -18.18
C ASN A 450 -16.84 -3.04 -18.31
N ALA A 451 -17.36 -2.50 -17.20
CA ALA A 451 -18.52 -1.61 -17.21
C ALA A 451 -18.28 -0.30 -17.99
N LEU A 452 -17.02 0.13 -18.14
CA LEU A 452 -16.61 1.27 -18.96
C LEU A 452 -16.28 0.91 -20.41
N GLY A 453 -16.30 -0.39 -20.77
CA GLY A 453 -16.00 -0.87 -22.12
C GLY A 453 -14.68 -1.60 -22.29
N ALA A 454 -13.97 -1.91 -21.21
CA ALA A 454 -12.80 -2.80 -21.26
C ALA A 454 -13.19 -4.22 -21.68
N ARG A 455 -12.18 -5.02 -22.03
CA ARG A 455 -12.35 -6.43 -22.39
C ARG A 455 -11.39 -7.27 -21.57
N ILE A 456 -11.76 -7.48 -20.31
CA ILE A 456 -10.97 -8.22 -19.33
C ILE A 456 -11.74 -9.48 -18.93
N THR A 457 -11.15 -10.66 -19.12
CA THR A 457 -11.67 -11.94 -18.63
C THR A 457 -10.85 -12.39 -17.44
N ARG A 458 -11.50 -12.61 -16.30
CA ARG A 458 -10.89 -13.17 -15.09
C ARG A 458 -11.04 -14.70 -15.08
N ASN A 459 -9.96 -15.43 -14.88
CA ASN A 459 -9.91 -16.87 -14.77
C ASN A 459 -9.25 -17.31 -13.43
N PRO A 460 -9.90 -18.15 -12.65
CA PRO A 460 -11.30 -18.53 -12.76
C PRO A 460 -12.25 -17.35 -12.48
N PRO A 461 -13.51 -17.44 -12.95
CA PRO A 461 -14.51 -16.42 -12.62
C PRO A 461 -14.73 -16.33 -11.10
N ARG A 462 -15.22 -15.18 -10.61
CA ARG A 462 -15.55 -15.05 -9.19
C ARG A 462 -16.72 -15.99 -8.84
N PRO A 463 -16.69 -16.55 -7.63
CA PRO A 463 -17.86 -17.23 -7.10
C PRO A 463 -19.06 -16.27 -7.10
N VAL A 464 -20.23 -16.78 -7.45
CA VAL A 464 -21.51 -16.04 -7.49
C VAL A 464 -21.98 -15.68 -6.07
#